data_581523722caac48c30bed476e8829885
#
_entry.id   581523722caac48c30bed476e8829885
#
_cell.length_a   1.000
_cell.length_b   1.000
_cell.length_c   1.000
_cell.angle_alpha   90.00
_cell.angle_beta   90.00
_cell.angle_gamma   90.00
#
_symmetry.space_group_name_H-M   'P 1'
#
loop_
_entity.id
_entity.type
_entity.pdbx_description
1 polymer ?
#
loop_
_entity_poly.entity_id
_entity_poly.type
_entity_poly.pdbx_seq_one_letter_code
_entity_poly.pdbx_strand_id
1 'polypeptide(L)'
;MPNGRKPLTTRSKDAAKPRSPARQPLVGRVTIRDVAEQAAVSLGTASNVLNRPDRVAPETRERVLEVIERLGFVRSSAAHQMRSGTSQCFGAVVLDAANPFATETVRGLEDVVHEHGCAVYVCSTDGSADREARYLRLLEEQRVQGILITPASRNIHHLQKLRDRGTLVVLLDRRSADGDLCSVSVDHAHGGELAARHLFELGHRRIAFINGPLHLSQCSERRRGGRRAAREAGLDPDASIVEYTIDPITSLEQAERHVDALLAIDDRPTAVVCVNDQIAFTVLRALAQRRVRVPRDISVVGYDDVEFAAMLTPALTSIRQPKYEVGRAAAELLLAETLDPNHRHGDIRFEPELIERQSTTARSRLNRYSPAGD
;
A
#
# COMPACT_ATOMS: atom_id res chain seq x y z
N MET A 1 -66.30 9.72 -41.65
CA MET A 1 -67.16 9.87 -40.47
C MET A 1 -67.41 8.48 -39.87
N PRO A 2 -67.37 8.27 -38.55
CA PRO A 2 -67.26 9.22 -37.44
C PRO A 2 -66.29 8.82 -36.31
N ASN A 3 -65.99 9.80 -35.47
CA ASN A 3 -65.76 9.83 -33.96
C ASN A 3 -64.75 8.84 -33.35
N GLY A 4 -63.64 9.21 -32.93
CA GLY A 4 -63.22 10.26 -31.97
C GLY A 4 -63.53 9.91 -30.52
N ARG A 5 -62.67 9.18 -29.78
CA ARG A 5 -62.59 9.26 -28.32
C ARG A 5 -61.13 9.09 -27.88
N LYS A 6 -60.54 10.13 -27.33
CA LYS A 6 -59.30 10.10 -26.55
C LYS A 6 -59.55 9.37 -25.23
N PRO A 7 -58.62 8.52 -24.74
CA PRO A 7 -58.63 8.13 -23.33
C PRO A 7 -57.79 9.12 -22.50
N LEU A 8 -58.31 9.36 -21.32
CA LEU A 8 -57.79 10.19 -20.25
C LEU A 8 -56.43 9.69 -19.72
N THR A 9 -55.51 10.61 -19.60
CA THR A 9 -54.24 10.45 -18.87
C THR A 9 -54.51 10.34 -17.38
N THR A 10 -54.32 9.18 -16.81
CA THR A 10 -54.21 9.00 -15.34
C THR A 10 -52.83 9.40 -14.89
N ARG A 11 -52.75 10.48 -14.07
CA ARG A 11 -51.60 10.88 -13.31
C ARG A 11 -51.22 9.73 -12.36
N SER A 12 -50.02 9.17 -12.56
CA SER A 12 -49.40 8.27 -11.60
C SER A 12 -48.92 9.10 -10.40
N LYS A 13 -49.29 8.66 -9.21
CA LYS A 13 -48.95 9.25 -7.93
C LYS A 13 -47.46 9.09 -7.69
N ASP A 14 -46.83 10.19 -7.24
CA ASP A 14 -45.47 10.22 -6.72
C ASP A 14 -45.25 9.12 -5.68
N ALA A 15 -44.37 8.18 -5.99
CA ALA A 15 -43.85 7.24 -5.03
C ALA A 15 -42.83 8.00 -4.15
N ALA A 16 -43.21 8.29 -2.92
CA ALA A 16 -42.33 8.89 -1.92
C ALA A 16 -41.10 7.97 -1.69
N LYS A 17 -39.90 8.53 -1.90
CA LYS A 17 -38.65 7.87 -1.53
C LYS A 17 -38.69 7.50 -0.03
N PRO A 18 -38.23 6.28 0.35
CA PRO A 18 -38.18 5.92 1.73
C PRO A 18 -37.21 6.86 2.46
N ARG A 19 -37.72 7.52 3.50
CA ARG A 19 -36.90 8.33 4.43
C ARG A 19 -35.94 7.38 5.13
N SER A 20 -34.63 7.66 5.03
CA SER A 20 -33.61 6.99 5.85
C SER A 20 -34.03 7.04 7.33
N PRO A 21 -33.86 5.94 8.09
CA PRO A 21 -34.20 5.96 9.50
C PRO A 21 -33.40 7.07 10.22
N ALA A 22 -34.08 7.90 10.97
CA ALA A 22 -33.48 8.92 11.80
C ALA A 22 -32.46 8.23 12.73
N ARG A 23 -31.20 8.62 12.64
CA ARG A 23 -30.18 8.18 13.61
C ARG A 23 -30.67 8.58 14.98
N GLN A 24 -30.89 7.59 15.86
CA GLN A 24 -31.09 7.85 17.28
C GLN A 24 -29.90 8.69 17.78
N PRO A 25 -30.14 9.74 18.60
CA PRO A 25 -29.03 10.51 19.16
C PRO A 25 -28.22 9.55 20.02
N LEU A 26 -26.94 9.36 19.66
CA LEU A 26 -25.94 8.72 20.50
C LEU A 26 -25.98 9.44 21.85
N VAL A 27 -26.04 8.68 22.94
CA VAL A 27 -25.91 9.18 24.32
C VAL A 27 -24.84 10.27 24.34
N GLY A 28 -25.16 11.46 24.84
CA GLY A 28 -24.35 12.67 24.72
C GLY A 28 -22.91 12.36 25.14
N ARG A 29 -21.95 12.66 24.25
CA ARG A 29 -20.53 12.42 24.51
C ARG A 29 -20.12 13.30 25.70
N VAL A 30 -19.55 12.67 26.74
CA VAL A 30 -19.03 13.38 27.93
C VAL A 30 -18.07 14.47 27.49
N THR A 31 -18.29 15.67 28.00
CA THR A 31 -17.49 16.85 27.65
C THR A 31 -16.57 17.23 28.81
N ILE A 32 -15.55 18.03 28.53
CA ILE A 32 -14.66 18.59 29.58
C ILE A 32 -15.43 19.48 30.58
N ARG A 33 -16.60 19.99 30.18
CA ARG A 33 -17.50 20.75 31.07
C ARG A 33 -18.13 19.83 32.11
N ASP A 34 -18.58 18.65 31.70
CA ASP A 34 -19.15 17.64 32.61
C ASP A 34 -18.08 17.15 33.61
N VAL A 35 -16.83 16.99 33.16
CA VAL A 35 -15.70 16.68 34.03
C VAL A 35 -15.47 17.81 35.06
N ALA A 36 -15.44 19.06 34.61
CA ALA A 36 -15.22 20.21 35.49
C ALA A 36 -16.31 20.32 36.57
N GLU A 37 -17.58 20.13 36.17
CA GLU A 37 -18.73 20.15 37.09
C GLU A 37 -18.64 19.02 38.11
N GLN A 38 -18.39 17.80 37.68
CA GLN A 38 -18.31 16.62 38.56
C GLN A 38 -17.06 16.64 39.47
N ALA A 39 -15.99 17.27 39.06
CA ALA A 39 -14.78 17.46 39.88
C ALA A 39 -14.84 18.70 40.78
N ALA A 40 -15.92 19.49 40.71
CA ALA A 40 -16.09 20.77 41.41
C ALA A 40 -14.92 21.74 41.19
N VAL A 41 -14.50 21.89 39.90
CA VAL A 41 -13.43 22.82 39.51
C VAL A 41 -13.88 23.73 38.36
N SER A 42 -13.13 24.79 38.08
CA SER A 42 -13.37 25.59 36.89
C SER A 42 -13.03 24.81 35.61
N LEU A 43 -13.67 25.17 34.49
CA LEU A 43 -13.36 24.62 33.19
C LEU A 43 -11.86 24.79 32.83
N GLY A 44 -11.29 25.96 33.23
CA GLY A 44 -9.85 26.23 33.06
C GLY A 44 -8.96 25.27 33.87
N THR A 45 -9.36 24.94 35.10
CA THR A 45 -8.65 23.99 35.96
C THR A 45 -8.71 22.58 35.36
N ALA A 46 -9.90 22.09 34.99
CA ALA A 46 -10.04 20.79 34.33
C ALA A 46 -9.22 20.71 33.01
N SER A 47 -9.20 21.77 32.23
CA SER A 47 -8.38 21.87 31.03
C SER A 47 -6.87 21.87 31.35
N ASN A 48 -6.46 22.54 32.43
CA ASN A 48 -5.05 22.56 32.83
C ASN A 48 -4.55 21.22 33.32
N VAL A 49 -5.37 20.42 34.01
CA VAL A 49 -5.00 19.04 34.39
C VAL A 49 -4.56 18.23 33.18
N LEU A 50 -5.23 18.41 32.04
CA LEU A 50 -4.91 17.67 30.81
C LEU A 50 -3.76 18.29 29.99
N ASN A 51 -3.49 19.61 30.15
CA ASN A 51 -2.57 20.32 29.26
C ASN A 51 -1.34 20.90 29.93
N ARG A 52 -1.44 21.19 31.25
CA ARG A 52 -0.38 21.80 32.06
C ARG A 52 -0.49 21.26 33.49
N PRO A 53 -0.31 19.92 33.68
CA PRO A 53 -0.52 19.27 34.98
C PRO A 53 0.32 19.89 36.10
N ASP A 54 1.50 20.41 35.75
CA ASP A 54 2.41 21.04 36.72
C ASP A 54 1.88 22.37 37.30
N ARG A 55 0.84 22.97 36.67
CA ARG A 55 0.19 24.21 37.15
C ARG A 55 -1.01 23.96 38.04
N VAL A 56 -1.31 22.69 38.34
CA VAL A 56 -2.46 22.30 39.15
C VAL A 56 -1.98 21.57 40.40
N ALA A 57 -2.54 21.92 41.54
CA ALA A 57 -2.19 21.26 42.81
C ALA A 57 -2.42 19.75 42.72
N PRO A 58 -1.54 18.90 43.27
CA PRO A 58 -1.58 17.43 43.16
C PRO A 58 -2.94 16.84 43.50
N GLU A 59 -3.54 17.22 44.63
CA GLU A 59 -4.87 16.75 45.07
C GLU A 59 -5.97 17.07 44.10
N THR A 60 -5.94 18.27 43.49
CA THR A 60 -6.94 18.71 42.50
C THR A 60 -6.76 17.92 41.20
N ARG A 61 -5.52 17.66 40.83
CA ARG A 61 -5.19 16.85 39.64
C ARG A 61 -5.71 15.43 39.79
N GLU A 62 -5.44 14.76 40.90
CA GLU A 62 -5.92 13.41 41.18
C GLU A 62 -7.45 13.32 41.12
N ARG A 63 -8.15 14.22 41.81
CA ARG A 63 -9.61 14.27 41.80
C ARG A 63 -10.17 14.45 40.38
N VAL A 64 -9.59 15.28 39.53
CA VAL A 64 -10.03 15.49 38.14
C VAL A 64 -9.75 14.25 37.30
N LEU A 65 -8.61 13.58 37.46
CA LEU A 65 -8.27 12.35 36.75
C LEU A 65 -9.22 11.19 37.12
N GLU A 66 -9.59 11.03 38.40
CA GLU A 66 -10.59 10.06 38.83
C GLU A 66 -11.97 10.31 38.20
N VAL A 67 -12.37 11.57 38.07
CA VAL A 67 -13.62 11.94 37.39
C VAL A 67 -13.55 11.65 35.89
N ILE A 68 -12.42 11.91 35.24
CA ILE A 68 -12.19 11.59 33.82
C ILE A 68 -12.35 10.09 33.59
N GLU A 69 -11.71 9.27 34.41
CA GLU A 69 -11.79 7.81 34.33
C GLU A 69 -13.22 7.32 34.58
N ARG A 70 -13.86 7.76 35.64
CA ARG A 70 -15.24 7.38 36.00
C ARG A 70 -16.27 7.73 34.96
N LEU A 71 -16.15 8.91 34.31
CA LEU A 71 -17.07 9.37 33.28
C LEU A 71 -16.74 8.80 31.90
N GLY A 72 -15.59 8.14 31.73
CA GLY A 72 -15.10 7.71 30.41
C GLY A 72 -14.84 8.91 29.47
N PHE A 73 -14.41 10.06 30.01
CA PHE A 73 -14.13 11.22 29.18
C PHE A 73 -12.96 10.96 28.28
N VAL A 74 -13.20 11.05 26.97
CA VAL A 74 -12.15 11.02 25.94
C VAL A 74 -11.93 12.42 25.42
N ARG A 75 -10.67 12.89 25.52
CA ARG A 75 -10.27 14.19 25.02
C ARG A 75 -10.61 14.33 23.53
N SER A 76 -11.23 15.41 23.14
CA SER A 76 -11.48 15.70 21.73
C SER A 76 -10.15 16.00 21.02
N SER A 77 -9.81 15.22 20.01
CA SER A 77 -8.66 15.49 19.13
C SER A 77 -8.75 16.87 18.48
N ALA A 78 -9.96 17.31 18.09
CA ALA A 78 -10.21 18.63 17.54
C ALA A 78 -9.80 19.77 18.50
N ALA A 79 -10.09 19.64 19.81
CA ALA A 79 -9.69 20.64 20.80
C ALA A 79 -8.17 20.63 21.08
N HIS A 80 -7.50 19.52 20.83
CA HIS A 80 -6.03 19.45 20.88
C HIS A 80 -5.43 20.08 19.62
N GLN A 81 -5.89 19.71 18.45
CA GLN A 81 -5.47 20.24 17.16
C GLN A 81 -5.64 21.75 17.05
N MET A 82 -6.73 22.33 17.62
CA MET A 82 -6.91 23.80 17.67
C MET A 82 -5.81 24.52 18.46
N ARG A 83 -5.12 23.84 19.36
CA ARG A 83 -4.06 24.45 20.20
C ARG A 83 -2.65 24.12 19.72
N SER A 84 -2.41 22.89 19.26
CA SER A 84 -1.10 22.43 18.76
C SER A 84 -0.90 22.72 17.28
N GLY A 85 -1.99 22.98 16.54
CA GLY A 85 -1.97 23.16 15.08
C GLY A 85 -1.97 21.86 14.29
N THR A 86 -1.51 20.72 14.87
CA THR A 86 -1.38 19.42 14.22
C THR A 86 -2.06 18.31 15.01
N SER A 87 -2.39 17.19 14.36
CA SER A 87 -2.84 15.97 15.04
C SER A 87 -1.65 15.11 15.49
N GLN A 88 -1.88 14.16 16.37
CA GLN A 88 -0.88 13.12 16.73
C GLN A 88 -1.01 11.90 15.79
N CYS A 89 -1.10 12.16 14.49
CA CYS A 89 -1.30 11.11 13.49
C CYS A 89 -0.46 11.36 12.24
N PHE A 90 -0.02 10.27 11.65
CA PHE A 90 0.57 10.21 10.31
C PHE A 90 -0.35 9.44 9.37
N GLY A 91 -0.18 9.62 8.07
CA GLY A 91 -0.85 8.85 7.04
C GLY A 91 0.11 7.88 6.35
N ALA A 92 -0.36 6.68 6.02
CA ALA A 92 0.31 5.75 5.12
C ALA A 92 -0.63 5.44 3.96
N VAL A 93 -0.31 5.94 2.78
CA VAL A 93 -1.09 5.75 1.56
C VAL A 93 -0.37 4.73 0.68
N VAL A 94 -0.86 3.50 0.68
CA VAL A 94 -0.24 2.36 0.00
C VAL A 94 -1.08 1.91 -1.19
N LEU A 95 -0.47 1.17 -2.12
CA LEU A 95 -1.19 0.63 -3.27
C LEU A 95 -2.16 -0.47 -2.86
N ASP A 96 -1.72 -1.39 -2.00
CA ASP A 96 -2.52 -2.53 -1.54
C ASP A 96 -2.21 -2.85 -0.08
N ALA A 97 -3.16 -2.56 0.82
CA ALA A 97 -3.03 -2.87 2.24
C ALA A 97 -3.17 -4.38 2.55
N ALA A 98 -3.61 -5.21 1.59
CA ALA A 98 -3.63 -6.65 1.73
C ALA A 98 -2.27 -7.30 1.39
N ASN A 99 -1.38 -6.57 0.73
CA ASN A 99 -0.02 -7.05 0.46
C ASN A 99 0.83 -7.00 1.73
N PRO A 100 1.42 -8.12 2.19
CA PRO A 100 2.30 -8.15 3.36
C PRO A 100 3.50 -7.20 3.26
N PHE A 101 4.00 -6.90 2.05
CA PHE A 101 5.01 -5.86 1.86
C PHE A 101 4.54 -4.51 2.43
N ALA A 102 3.34 -4.08 2.08
CA ALA A 102 2.80 -2.81 2.55
C ALA A 102 2.54 -2.83 4.07
N THR A 103 2.01 -3.93 4.61
CA THR A 103 1.73 -4.03 6.05
C THR A 103 3.00 -4.04 6.89
N GLU A 104 4.07 -4.71 6.46
CA GLU A 104 5.36 -4.68 7.16
C GLU A 104 6.05 -3.32 7.05
N THR A 105 5.93 -2.63 5.91
CA THR A 105 6.41 -1.25 5.75
C THR A 105 5.65 -0.30 6.68
N VAL A 106 4.32 -0.42 6.75
CA VAL A 106 3.52 0.36 7.71
C VAL A 106 3.89 0.03 9.15
N ARG A 107 4.20 -1.23 9.47
CA ARG A 107 4.66 -1.62 10.81
C ARG A 107 5.96 -0.91 11.20
N GLY A 108 6.94 -0.86 10.28
CA GLY A 108 8.18 -0.11 10.50
C GLY A 108 7.94 1.39 10.74
N LEU A 109 7.00 2.00 10.00
CA LEU A 109 6.56 3.38 10.23
C LEU A 109 5.89 3.53 11.61
N GLU A 110 4.94 2.64 11.93
CA GLU A 110 4.15 2.69 13.17
C GLU A 110 5.04 2.61 14.41
N ASP A 111 5.98 1.66 14.45
CA ASP A 111 6.85 1.45 15.61
C ASP A 111 7.65 2.73 15.94
N VAL A 112 8.17 3.43 14.94
CA VAL A 112 8.92 4.68 15.16
C VAL A 112 7.99 5.82 15.60
N VAL A 113 6.84 6.05 14.94
CA VAL A 113 5.98 7.17 15.33
C VAL A 113 5.23 6.92 16.64
N HIS A 114 5.03 5.65 17.02
CA HIS A 114 4.45 5.26 18.30
C HIS A 114 5.32 5.71 19.49
N GLU A 115 6.64 5.61 19.39
CA GLU A 115 7.58 6.12 20.40
C GLU A 115 7.41 7.64 20.65
N HIS A 116 6.86 8.35 19.66
CA HIS A 116 6.54 9.79 19.74
C HIS A 116 5.07 10.07 20.10
N GLY A 117 4.33 9.03 20.55
CA GLY A 117 2.92 9.15 20.93
C GLY A 117 1.98 9.40 19.77
N CYS A 118 2.37 9.02 18.56
CA CYS A 118 1.58 9.19 17.35
C CYS A 118 0.99 7.85 16.86
N ALA A 119 -0.06 7.94 16.05
CA ALA A 119 -0.72 6.80 15.40
C ALA A 119 -0.66 6.94 13.86
N VAL A 120 -0.94 5.86 13.15
CA VAL A 120 -0.94 5.83 11.68
C VAL A 120 -2.33 5.54 11.13
N TYR A 121 -2.80 6.39 10.19
CA TYR A 121 -3.95 6.08 9.32
C TYR A 121 -3.46 5.36 8.07
N VAL A 122 -3.97 4.16 7.82
CA VAL A 122 -3.61 3.38 6.62
C VAL A 122 -4.71 3.51 5.57
N CYS A 123 -4.34 3.87 4.34
CA CYS A 123 -5.24 4.03 3.20
C CYS A 123 -4.74 3.20 2.01
N SER A 124 -5.60 2.35 1.43
CA SER A 124 -5.30 1.53 0.25
C SER A 124 -5.90 2.13 -1.01
N THR A 125 -5.06 2.47 -1.99
CA THR A 125 -5.51 3.11 -3.24
C THR A 125 -5.90 2.13 -4.33
N ASP A 126 -5.45 0.88 -4.28
CA ASP A 126 -5.54 -0.13 -5.33
C ASP A 126 -4.98 0.37 -6.68
N GLY A 127 -4.00 1.30 -6.62
CA GLY A 127 -3.43 1.96 -7.79
C GLY A 127 -4.30 3.03 -8.43
N SER A 128 -5.43 3.41 -7.81
CA SER A 128 -6.36 4.42 -8.32
C SER A 128 -5.95 5.83 -7.89
N ALA A 129 -5.67 6.70 -8.87
CA ALA A 129 -5.40 8.12 -8.65
C ALA A 129 -6.58 8.88 -8.02
N ASP A 130 -7.82 8.51 -8.32
CA ASP A 130 -9.01 9.12 -7.73
C ASP A 130 -9.15 8.78 -6.24
N ARG A 131 -8.87 7.52 -5.87
CA ARG A 131 -8.85 7.10 -4.46
C ARG A 131 -7.71 7.79 -3.71
N GLU A 132 -6.52 7.88 -4.31
CA GLU A 132 -5.38 8.62 -3.78
C GLU A 132 -5.78 10.06 -3.47
N ALA A 133 -6.30 10.80 -4.45
CA ALA A 133 -6.71 12.20 -4.29
C ALA A 133 -7.78 12.37 -3.19
N ARG A 134 -8.70 11.41 -3.06
CA ARG A 134 -9.71 11.43 -1.99
C ARG A 134 -9.08 11.22 -0.61
N TYR A 135 -8.19 10.24 -0.46
CA TYR A 135 -7.54 9.96 0.82
C TYR A 135 -6.62 11.09 1.26
N LEU A 136 -5.87 11.68 0.33
CA LEU A 136 -5.03 12.84 0.64
C LEU A 136 -5.84 14.01 1.18
N ARG A 137 -7.00 14.32 0.59
CA ARG A 137 -7.91 15.37 1.13
C ARG A 137 -8.40 15.01 2.54
N LEU A 138 -8.82 13.76 2.78
CA LEU A 138 -9.28 13.34 4.11
C LEU A 138 -8.17 13.42 5.15
N LEU A 139 -6.94 13.03 4.82
CA LEU A 139 -5.78 13.13 5.71
C LEU A 139 -5.42 14.60 6.00
N GLU A 140 -5.50 15.48 4.99
CA GLU A 140 -5.31 16.91 5.17
C GLU A 140 -6.40 17.51 6.08
N GLU A 141 -7.69 17.16 5.90
CA GLU A 141 -8.78 17.53 6.79
C GLU A 141 -8.57 17.07 8.24
N GLN A 142 -7.97 15.88 8.42
CA GLN A 142 -7.57 15.36 9.73
C GLN A 142 -6.29 16.01 10.27
N ARG A 143 -5.65 16.89 9.50
CA ARG A 143 -4.41 17.60 9.85
C ARG A 143 -3.30 16.65 10.31
N VAL A 144 -3.11 15.53 9.60
CA VAL A 144 -1.98 14.64 9.88
C VAL A 144 -0.66 15.41 9.77
N GLN A 145 0.34 15.03 10.58
CA GLN A 145 1.65 15.71 10.57
C GLN A 145 2.39 15.45 9.26
N GLY A 146 2.29 14.22 8.75
CA GLY A 146 2.94 13.84 7.51
C GLY A 146 2.35 12.57 6.93
N ILE A 147 2.71 12.29 5.69
CA ILE A 147 2.19 11.18 4.90
C ILE A 147 3.35 10.44 4.23
N LEU A 148 3.44 9.12 4.46
CA LEU A 148 4.18 8.19 3.62
C LEU A 148 3.26 7.77 2.48
N ILE A 149 3.71 7.87 1.23
CA ILE A 149 2.87 7.55 0.08
C ILE A 149 3.62 6.81 -1.03
N THR A 150 3.04 5.70 -1.53
CA THR A 150 3.36 5.12 -2.83
C THR A 150 2.43 5.72 -3.87
N PRO A 151 2.90 6.67 -4.72
CA PRO A 151 2.02 7.38 -5.64
C PRO A 151 1.40 6.45 -6.70
N ALA A 152 0.09 6.55 -6.88
CA ALA A 152 -0.67 5.84 -7.90
C ALA A 152 -0.57 6.50 -9.29
N SER A 153 -0.01 7.71 -9.41
CA SER A 153 0.11 8.42 -10.69
C SER A 153 1.56 8.86 -10.95
N ARG A 154 1.88 9.10 -12.24
CA ARG A 154 3.19 9.65 -12.63
C ARG A 154 3.36 11.11 -12.22
N ASN A 155 2.31 11.88 -12.21
CA ASN A 155 2.35 13.28 -11.83
C ASN A 155 2.17 13.42 -10.31
N ILE A 156 3.18 13.96 -9.62
CA ILE A 156 3.19 14.16 -8.16
C ILE A 156 3.05 15.65 -7.75
N HIS A 157 2.73 16.54 -8.68
CA HIS A 157 2.54 17.97 -8.38
C HIS A 157 1.51 18.23 -7.26
N HIS A 158 0.52 17.38 -7.12
CA HIS A 158 -0.46 17.49 -6.05
C HIS A 158 0.15 17.20 -4.67
N LEU A 159 1.19 16.35 -4.60
CA LEU A 159 1.93 16.07 -3.36
C LEU A 159 2.81 17.26 -2.96
N GLN A 160 3.46 17.91 -3.93
CA GLN A 160 4.21 19.14 -3.70
C GLN A 160 3.30 20.23 -3.14
N LYS A 161 2.10 20.42 -3.73
CA LYS A 161 1.09 21.36 -3.22
C LYS A 161 0.60 21.01 -1.82
N LEU A 162 0.53 19.72 -1.46
CA LEU A 162 0.15 19.28 -0.13
C LEU A 162 1.21 19.70 0.90
N ARG A 163 2.49 19.50 0.57
CA ARG A 163 3.62 19.99 1.38
C ARG A 163 3.60 21.50 1.54
N ASP A 164 3.36 22.26 0.47
CA ASP A 164 3.31 23.73 0.50
C ASP A 164 2.19 24.25 1.42
N ARG A 165 1.20 23.42 1.72
CA ARG A 165 0.15 23.69 2.71
C ARG A 165 0.49 23.20 4.13
N GLY A 166 1.68 22.63 4.33
CA GLY A 166 2.20 22.27 5.64
C GLY A 166 2.00 20.80 6.06
N THR A 167 1.59 19.92 5.14
CA THR A 167 1.57 18.48 5.39
C THR A 167 2.86 17.86 4.83
N LEU A 168 3.70 17.27 5.67
CA LEU A 168 4.94 16.64 5.25
C LEU A 168 4.67 15.42 4.37
N VAL A 169 5.51 15.16 3.38
CA VAL A 169 5.32 14.05 2.44
C VAL A 169 6.65 13.34 2.20
N VAL A 170 6.69 12.04 2.49
CA VAL A 170 7.77 11.14 2.09
C VAL A 170 7.25 10.20 1.01
N LEU A 171 7.95 10.16 -0.12
CA LEU A 171 7.63 9.27 -1.23
C LEU A 171 8.14 7.86 -0.94
N LEU A 172 7.33 6.85 -1.23
CA LEU A 172 7.72 5.44 -1.23
C LEU A 172 7.81 4.94 -2.68
N ASP A 173 8.89 4.20 -2.99
CA ASP A 173 9.17 3.60 -4.29
C ASP A 173 9.20 4.59 -5.46
N ARG A 174 9.44 5.85 -5.14
CA ARG A 174 9.56 6.90 -6.13
C ARG A 174 10.47 8.01 -5.65
N ARG A 175 11.40 8.42 -6.49
CA ARG A 175 12.26 9.57 -6.23
C ARG A 175 11.56 10.88 -6.60
N SER A 176 11.81 11.95 -5.84
CA SER A 176 11.48 13.30 -6.26
C SER A 176 12.43 13.74 -7.38
N ALA A 177 11.87 14.14 -8.52
CA ALA A 177 12.70 14.57 -9.66
C ALA A 177 13.45 15.87 -9.35
N ASP A 178 12.82 16.76 -8.61
CA ASP A 178 13.33 18.09 -8.27
C ASP A 178 14.08 18.11 -6.92
N GLY A 179 14.10 16.97 -6.20
CA GLY A 179 14.71 16.85 -4.88
C GLY A 179 14.00 17.66 -3.78
N ASP A 180 12.73 17.98 -3.97
CA ASP A 180 11.91 18.81 -3.09
C ASP A 180 11.03 18.02 -2.11
N LEU A 181 11.07 16.68 -2.18
CA LEU A 181 10.43 15.75 -1.24
C LEU A 181 11.42 14.68 -0.83
N CYS A 182 11.37 14.27 0.43
CA CYS A 182 12.08 13.07 0.87
C CYS A 182 11.53 11.82 0.19
N SER A 183 12.40 10.85 -0.05
CA SER A 183 12.00 9.57 -0.64
C SER A 183 12.74 8.39 -0.03
N VAL A 184 12.03 7.27 0.07
CA VAL A 184 12.58 5.96 0.42
C VAL A 184 12.18 4.98 -0.66
N SER A 185 13.14 4.23 -1.19
CA SER A 185 12.88 3.28 -2.26
C SER A 185 13.76 2.04 -2.15
N VAL A 186 13.41 1.00 -2.90
CA VAL A 186 14.27 -0.14 -3.17
C VAL A 186 14.78 -0.04 -4.62
N ASP A 187 15.96 -0.57 -4.92
CA ASP A 187 16.42 -0.66 -6.32
C ASP A 187 15.61 -1.70 -7.10
N HIS A 188 14.43 -1.27 -7.55
CA HIS A 188 13.53 -2.15 -8.33
C HIS A 188 14.13 -2.57 -9.68
N ALA A 189 15.00 -1.76 -10.26
CA ALA A 189 15.68 -2.14 -11.50
C ALA A 189 16.66 -3.27 -11.25
N HIS A 190 17.42 -3.20 -10.16
CA HIS A 190 18.31 -4.28 -9.76
C HIS A 190 17.51 -5.53 -9.33
N GLY A 191 16.40 -5.38 -8.60
CA GLY A 191 15.54 -6.52 -8.24
C GLY A 191 14.95 -7.23 -9.46
N GLY A 192 14.47 -6.48 -10.47
CA GLY A 192 13.98 -7.06 -11.71
C GLY A 192 15.09 -7.75 -12.53
N GLU A 193 16.31 -7.20 -12.47
CA GLU A 193 17.50 -7.80 -13.08
C GLU A 193 17.88 -9.11 -12.38
N LEU A 194 17.94 -9.13 -11.04
CA LEU A 194 18.24 -10.35 -10.27
C LEU A 194 17.26 -11.48 -10.59
N ALA A 195 15.96 -11.19 -10.64
CA ALA A 195 14.94 -12.18 -10.94
C ALA A 195 15.10 -12.79 -12.34
N ALA A 196 15.32 -11.97 -13.36
CA ALA A 196 15.48 -12.45 -14.73
C ALA A 196 16.84 -13.10 -14.97
N ARG A 197 17.93 -12.53 -14.41
CA ARG A 197 19.28 -13.10 -14.51
C ARG A 197 19.33 -14.51 -13.94
N HIS A 198 18.77 -14.73 -12.75
CA HIS A 198 18.67 -16.06 -12.13
C HIS A 198 18.06 -17.09 -13.10
N LEU A 199 16.96 -16.74 -13.76
CA LEU A 199 16.34 -17.65 -14.72
C LEU A 199 17.18 -17.86 -15.97
N PHE A 200 17.84 -16.84 -16.50
CA PHE A 200 18.72 -16.97 -17.67
C PHE A 200 19.97 -17.80 -17.36
N GLU A 201 20.54 -17.67 -16.16
CA GLU A 201 21.65 -18.48 -15.67
C GLU A 201 21.25 -19.95 -15.49
N LEU A 202 20.01 -20.24 -15.11
CA LEU A 202 19.41 -21.56 -15.09
C LEU A 202 19.14 -22.13 -16.50
N GLY A 203 19.45 -21.37 -17.55
CA GLY A 203 19.34 -21.79 -18.95
C GLY A 203 17.96 -21.57 -19.58
N HIS A 204 17.03 -20.89 -18.90
CA HIS A 204 15.80 -20.44 -19.55
C HIS A 204 16.16 -19.41 -20.63
N ARG A 205 15.51 -19.49 -21.78
CA ARG A 205 15.74 -18.57 -22.92
C ARG A 205 14.53 -17.70 -23.23
N ARG A 206 13.36 -18.14 -22.77
CA ARG A 206 12.10 -17.43 -22.89
C ARG A 206 11.36 -17.48 -21.55
N ILE A 207 11.07 -16.32 -20.98
CA ILE A 207 10.41 -16.16 -19.70
C ILE A 207 9.15 -15.28 -19.85
N ALA A 208 8.15 -15.50 -19.01
CA ALA A 208 7.03 -14.57 -18.87
C ALA A 208 7.31 -13.58 -17.76
N PHE A 209 6.88 -12.33 -17.95
CA PHE A 209 6.93 -11.28 -16.95
C PHE A 209 5.49 -10.82 -16.69
N ILE A 210 4.89 -11.30 -15.58
CA ILE A 210 3.56 -10.88 -15.15
C ILE A 210 3.74 -9.68 -14.23
N ASN A 211 3.55 -8.47 -14.78
CA ASN A 211 3.87 -7.20 -14.16
C ASN A 211 2.61 -6.37 -13.87
N GLY A 212 2.74 -5.31 -13.09
CA GLY A 212 1.71 -4.29 -12.92
C GLY A 212 1.81 -3.18 -13.99
N PRO A 213 0.93 -2.15 -13.88
CA PRO A 213 0.90 -1.03 -14.82
C PRO A 213 2.22 -0.26 -14.83
N LEU A 214 2.72 0.08 -16.01
CA LEU A 214 4.02 0.76 -16.18
C LEU A 214 4.01 2.25 -15.77
N HIS A 215 2.86 2.82 -15.39
CA HIS A 215 2.84 4.13 -14.77
C HIS A 215 3.30 4.09 -13.30
N LEU A 216 3.26 2.92 -12.66
CA LEU A 216 3.85 2.69 -11.35
C LEU A 216 5.38 2.53 -11.49
N SER A 217 6.15 3.33 -10.74
CA SER A 217 7.61 3.40 -10.86
C SER A 217 8.26 2.04 -10.67
N GLN A 218 7.88 1.29 -9.62
CA GLN A 218 8.41 -0.03 -9.31
C GLN A 218 8.16 -1.03 -10.45
N CYS A 219 7.01 -1.01 -11.09
CA CYS A 219 6.71 -1.90 -12.21
C CYS A 219 7.55 -1.58 -13.44
N SER A 220 7.69 -0.30 -13.80
CA SER A 220 8.51 0.13 -14.93
C SER A 220 10.00 -0.15 -14.69
N GLU A 221 10.48 -0.02 -13.45
CA GLU A 221 11.88 -0.30 -13.09
C GLU A 221 12.17 -1.80 -13.09
N ARG A 222 11.32 -2.64 -12.50
CA ARG A 222 11.44 -4.12 -12.57
C ARG A 222 11.50 -4.61 -14.01
N ARG A 223 10.61 -4.08 -14.87
CA ARG A 223 10.65 -4.34 -16.33
C ARG A 223 12.00 -3.95 -16.95
N ARG A 224 12.48 -2.74 -16.66
CA ARG A 224 13.78 -2.24 -17.18
C ARG A 224 14.93 -3.15 -16.77
N GLY A 225 14.95 -3.61 -15.50
CA GLY A 225 15.95 -4.54 -14.98
C GLY A 225 15.91 -5.90 -15.68
N GLY A 226 14.72 -6.51 -15.81
CA GLY A 226 14.57 -7.79 -16.51
C GLY A 226 15.03 -7.73 -17.97
N ARG A 227 14.70 -6.64 -18.68
CA ARG A 227 15.17 -6.40 -20.07
C ARG A 227 16.69 -6.16 -20.14
N ARG A 228 17.30 -5.57 -19.11
CA ARG A 228 18.77 -5.46 -19.01
C ARG A 228 19.41 -6.83 -18.87
N ALA A 229 18.91 -7.67 -17.96
CA ALA A 229 19.40 -9.04 -17.78
C ALA A 229 19.32 -9.88 -19.05
N ALA A 230 18.26 -9.72 -19.85
CA ALA A 230 18.14 -10.40 -21.14
C ALA A 230 19.29 -10.02 -22.11
N ARG A 231 19.59 -8.72 -22.23
CA ARG A 231 20.69 -8.23 -23.08
C ARG A 231 22.05 -8.73 -22.60
N GLU A 232 22.29 -8.71 -21.29
CA GLU A 232 23.54 -9.23 -20.68
C GLU A 232 23.72 -10.74 -20.89
N ALA A 233 22.61 -11.49 -20.96
CA ALA A 233 22.60 -12.90 -21.33
C ALA A 233 22.73 -13.16 -22.85
N GLY A 234 22.93 -12.11 -23.66
CA GLY A 234 23.03 -12.21 -25.12
C GLY A 234 21.69 -12.52 -25.81
N LEU A 235 20.56 -12.22 -25.16
CA LEU A 235 19.21 -12.45 -25.67
C LEU A 235 18.56 -11.14 -26.13
N ASP A 236 17.74 -11.21 -27.17
CA ASP A 236 16.84 -10.11 -27.52
C ASP A 236 15.69 -10.03 -26.50
N PRO A 237 15.52 -8.91 -25.77
CA PRO A 237 14.45 -8.78 -24.78
C PRO A 237 13.05 -8.92 -25.37
N ASP A 238 12.81 -8.55 -26.61
CA ASP A 238 11.48 -8.63 -27.24
C ASP A 238 11.12 -10.06 -27.66
N ALA A 239 12.12 -10.89 -27.95
CA ALA A 239 11.93 -12.31 -28.23
C ALA A 239 11.91 -13.18 -26.97
N SER A 240 12.70 -12.82 -25.95
CA SER A 240 12.94 -13.62 -24.75
C SER A 240 11.99 -13.34 -23.59
N ILE A 241 11.32 -12.18 -23.57
CA ILE A 241 10.40 -11.79 -22.49
C ILE A 241 9.00 -11.59 -23.04
N VAL A 242 8.07 -12.43 -22.62
CA VAL A 242 6.63 -12.27 -22.89
C VAL A 242 6.02 -11.48 -21.74
N GLU A 243 5.54 -10.27 -22.02
CA GLU A 243 5.05 -9.36 -21.01
C GLU A 243 3.52 -9.46 -20.87
N TYR A 244 3.04 -9.60 -19.64
CA TYR A 244 1.63 -9.53 -19.24
C TYR A 244 1.45 -8.42 -18.22
N THR A 245 0.36 -7.65 -18.34
CA THR A 245 0.06 -6.57 -17.42
C THR A 245 -1.21 -6.88 -16.62
N ILE A 246 -1.13 -6.74 -15.30
CA ILE A 246 -2.27 -6.81 -14.38
C ILE A 246 -2.64 -5.37 -14.01
N ASP A 247 -3.87 -4.97 -14.32
CA ASP A 247 -4.41 -3.64 -14.01
C ASP A 247 -5.88 -3.76 -13.56
N PRO A 248 -6.23 -3.43 -12.32
CA PRO A 248 -5.34 -2.97 -11.25
C PRO A 248 -4.35 -4.06 -10.79
N ILE A 249 -3.21 -3.63 -10.23
CA ILE A 249 -2.12 -4.53 -9.78
C ILE A 249 -2.57 -5.59 -8.75
N THR A 250 -3.72 -5.38 -8.13
CA THR A 250 -4.36 -6.26 -7.14
C THR A 250 -5.24 -7.35 -7.78
N SER A 251 -5.38 -7.39 -9.11
CA SER A 251 -6.31 -8.30 -9.80
C SER A 251 -5.77 -9.73 -9.91
N LEU A 252 -6.13 -10.58 -8.95
CA LEU A 252 -5.79 -12.01 -8.96
C LEU A 252 -6.44 -12.75 -10.13
N GLU A 253 -7.65 -12.36 -10.54
CA GLU A 253 -8.35 -12.95 -11.70
C GLU A 253 -7.58 -12.74 -13.01
N GLN A 254 -6.99 -11.55 -13.21
CA GLN A 254 -6.14 -11.31 -14.37
C GLN A 254 -4.89 -12.18 -14.36
N ALA A 255 -4.29 -12.42 -13.18
CA ALA A 255 -3.16 -13.32 -13.05
C ALA A 255 -3.50 -14.75 -13.51
N GLU A 256 -4.67 -15.28 -13.14
CA GLU A 256 -5.14 -16.59 -13.59
C GLU A 256 -5.36 -16.64 -15.12
N ARG A 257 -6.00 -15.60 -15.70
CA ARG A 257 -6.16 -15.50 -17.17
C ARG A 257 -4.82 -15.46 -17.90
N HIS A 258 -3.81 -14.80 -17.32
CA HIS A 258 -2.47 -14.76 -17.92
C HIS A 258 -1.78 -16.10 -17.88
N VAL A 259 -2.04 -16.94 -16.87
CA VAL A 259 -1.59 -18.35 -16.89
C VAL A 259 -2.20 -19.14 -18.04
N ASP A 260 -3.50 -18.97 -18.31
CA ASP A 260 -4.14 -19.61 -19.46
C ASP A 260 -3.53 -19.16 -20.80
N ALA A 261 -3.36 -17.85 -20.95
CA ALA A 261 -2.73 -17.27 -22.14
C ALA A 261 -1.28 -17.76 -22.33
N LEU A 262 -0.52 -17.86 -21.24
CA LEU A 262 0.86 -18.35 -21.25
C LEU A 262 0.93 -19.81 -21.68
N LEU A 263 0.01 -20.65 -21.19
CA LEU A 263 -0.02 -22.08 -21.52
C LEU A 263 -0.48 -22.37 -22.95
N ALA A 264 -1.21 -21.42 -23.57
CA ALA A 264 -1.72 -21.55 -24.94
C ALA A 264 -0.68 -21.19 -26.04
N ILE A 265 0.49 -20.63 -25.67
CA ILE A 265 1.55 -20.28 -26.63
C ILE A 265 2.34 -21.52 -27.03
N ASP A 266 2.52 -21.79 -28.34
CA ASP A 266 3.28 -22.94 -28.85
C ASP A 266 4.73 -22.98 -28.35
N ASP A 267 5.47 -21.87 -28.55
CA ASP A 267 6.80 -21.66 -27.96
C ASP A 267 6.66 -20.94 -26.62
N ARG A 268 6.04 -21.61 -25.66
CA ARG A 268 5.70 -21.00 -24.38
C ARG A 268 6.94 -20.70 -23.52
N PRO A 269 6.88 -19.64 -22.71
CA PRO A 269 7.85 -19.39 -21.65
C PRO A 269 8.00 -20.61 -20.71
N THR A 270 9.21 -20.84 -20.27
CA THR A 270 9.54 -21.96 -19.36
C THR A 270 9.75 -21.49 -17.93
N ALA A 271 9.64 -20.18 -17.69
CA ALA A 271 9.67 -19.59 -16.38
C ALA A 271 8.81 -18.32 -16.34
N VAL A 272 8.39 -17.95 -15.15
CA VAL A 272 7.55 -16.77 -14.89
C VAL A 272 8.19 -15.93 -13.79
N VAL A 273 8.35 -14.64 -14.02
CA VAL A 273 8.62 -13.63 -13.00
C VAL A 273 7.32 -12.91 -12.70
N CYS A 274 6.91 -12.88 -11.43
CA CYS A 274 5.71 -12.22 -10.96
C CYS A 274 6.04 -10.88 -10.32
N VAL A 275 5.15 -9.89 -10.48
CA VAL A 275 5.34 -8.55 -9.92
C VAL A 275 5.47 -8.56 -8.40
N ASN A 276 4.79 -9.46 -7.71
CA ASN A 276 4.90 -9.68 -6.27
C ASN A 276 4.55 -11.13 -5.90
N ASP A 277 4.76 -11.49 -4.64
CA ASP A 277 4.51 -12.85 -4.16
C ASP A 277 3.01 -13.20 -4.14
N GLN A 278 2.12 -12.25 -3.91
CA GLN A 278 0.67 -12.48 -3.96
C GLN A 278 0.22 -12.93 -5.34
N ILE A 279 0.75 -12.31 -6.39
CA ILE A 279 0.54 -12.74 -7.78
C ILE A 279 1.22 -14.08 -8.02
N ALA A 280 2.43 -14.31 -7.50
CA ALA A 280 3.13 -15.59 -7.61
C ALA A 280 2.33 -16.74 -6.97
N PHE A 281 1.69 -16.54 -5.81
CA PHE A 281 0.82 -17.53 -5.18
C PHE A 281 -0.38 -17.87 -6.08
N THR A 282 -0.97 -16.87 -6.70
CA THR A 282 -2.08 -17.06 -7.65
C THR A 282 -1.62 -17.85 -8.87
N VAL A 283 -0.45 -17.51 -9.42
CA VAL A 283 0.17 -18.23 -10.54
C VAL A 283 0.46 -19.70 -10.17
N LEU A 284 1.07 -19.95 -8.99
CA LEU A 284 1.33 -21.31 -8.51
C LEU A 284 0.05 -22.13 -8.37
N ARG A 285 -1.00 -21.56 -7.79
CA ARG A 285 -2.32 -22.19 -7.67
C ARG A 285 -2.92 -22.49 -9.03
N ALA A 286 -2.91 -21.53 -9.95
CA ALA A 286 -3.45 -21.66 -11.28
C ALA A 286 -2.72 -22.74 -12.10
N LEU A 287 -1.39 -22.82 -12.01
CA LEU A 287 -0.59 -23.87 -12.62
C LEU A 287 -0.93 -25.25 -12.05
N ALA A 288 -1.04 -25.36 -10.72
CA ALA A 288 -1.39 -26.63 -10.06
C ALA A 288 -2.77 -27.14 -10.48
N GLN A 289 -3.79 -26.25 -10.59
CA GLN A 289 -5.13 -26.61 -11.08
C GLN A 289 -5.10 -27.15 -12.52
N ARG A 290 -4.17 -26.70 -13.34
CA ARG A 290 -3.94 -27.14 -14.72
C ARG A 290 -2.94 -28.30 -14.81
N ARG A 291 -2.58 -28.91 -13.68
CA ARG A 291 -1.64 -30.03 -13.57
C ARG A 291 -0.24 -29.70 -14.12
N VAL A 292 0.15 -28.44 -14.14
CA VAL A 292 1.51 -27.97 -14.49
C VAL A 292 2.34 -27.92 -13.22
N ARG A 293 3.44 -28.63 -13.20
CA ARG A 293 4.28 -28.81 -12.01
C ARG A 293 5.34 -27.72 -11.92
N VAL A 294 5.43 -27.08 -10.76
CA VAL A 294 6.50 -26.14 -10.44
C VAL A 294 7.50 -26.86 -9.53
N PRO A 295 8.80 -26.81 -9.82
CA PRO A 295 9.47 -26.19 -10.96
C PRO A 295 9.62 -27.08 -12.20
N ARG A 296 9.14 -28.34 -12.20
CA ARG A 296 9.45 -29.34 -13.24
C ARG A 296 9.02 -28.98 -14.66
N ASP A 297 7.90 -28.30 -14.81
CA ASP A 297 7.33 -27.92 -16.11
C ASP A 297 7.50 -26.41 -16.37
N ILE A 298 7.39 -25.59 -15.32
CA ILE A 298 7.60 -24.12 -15.34
C ILE A 298 8.25 -23.70 -14.03
N SER A 299 9.29 -22.85 -14.09
CA SER A 299 9.88 -22.17 -12.93
C SER A 299 9.11 -20.90 -12.58
N VAL A 300 9.01 -20.52 -11.30
CA VAL A 300 8.32 -19.31 -10.85
C VAL A 300 9.21 -18.52 -9.88
N VAL A 301 9.34 -17.22 -10.12
CA VAL A 301 10.01 -16.26 -9.24
C VAL A 301 9.00 -15.22 -8.79
N GLY A 302 8.93 -14.98 -7.48
CA GLY A 302 8.15 -13.92 -6.85
C GLY A 302 8.94 -12.64 -6.62
N TYR A 303 8.32 -11.74 -5.88
CA TYR A 303 8.91 -10.48 -5.44
C TYR A 303 8.28 -10.07 -4.11
N ASP A 304 9.01 -9.53 -3.18
CA ASP A 304 8.74 -9.09 -1.82
C ASP A 304 9.34 -10.00 -0.74
N ASP A 305 9.48 -11.29 -1.00
CA ASP A 305 9.87 -12.33 -0.04
C ASP A 305 9.05 -12.24 1.26
N VAL A 306 7.72 -12.34 1.10
CA VAL A 306 6.81 -12.36 2.24
C VAL A 306 6.96 -13.68 3.03
N GLU A 307 6.60 -13.69 4.31
CA GLU A 307 6.79 -14.84 5.21
C GLU A 307 6.26 -16.16 4.62
N PHE A 308 5.08 -16.12 4.00
CA PHE A 308 4.45 -17.28 3.39
C PHE A 308 5.22 -17.88 2.20
N ALA A 309 6.11 -17.12 1.54
CA ALA A 309 6.90 -17.60 0.41
C ALA A 309 7.74 -18.84 0.76
N ALA A 310 8.28 -18.87 1.98
CA ALA A 310 9.06 -20.01 2.49
C ALA A 310 8.20 -21.22 2.90
N MET A 311 6.92 -21.03 3.18
CA MET A 311 5.99 -22.03 3.71
C MET A 311 5.26 -22.81 2.60
N LEU A 312 5.40 -22.40 1.33
CA LEU A 312 4.75 -23.05 0.20
C LEU A 312 5.41 -24.39 -0.16
N THR A 313 4.71 -25.19 -0.93
CA THR A 313 5.22 -26.41 -1.55
C THR A 313 4.93 -26.37 -3.05
N PRO A 314 5.94 -26.09 -3.91
CA PRO A 314 7.35 -25.78 -3.57
C PRO A 314 7.50 -24.38 -2.92
N ALA A 315 8.51 -24.22 -2.05
CA ALA A 315 8.86 -22.94 -1.47
C ALA A 315 9.28 -21.95 -2.58
N LEU A 316 8.78 -20.72 -2.51
CA LEU A 316 8.90 -19.74 -3.58
C LEU A 316 10.27 -19.02 -3.55
N THR A 317 11.02 -19.10 -4.65
CA THR A 317 12.14 -18.21 -4.95
C THR A 317 11.60 -16.80 -5.16
N SER A 318 12.13 -15.82 -4.43
CA SER A 318 11.60 -14.47 -4.46
C SER A 318 12.69 -13.41 -4.28
N ILE A 319 12.42 -12.19 -4.71
CA ILE A 319 13.27 -11.04 -4.45
C ILE A 319 12.87 -10.42 -3.11
N ARG A 320 13.78 -10.48 -2.15
CA ARG A 320 13.60 -9.87 -0.83
C ARG A 320 13.78 -8.37 -0.88
N GLN A 321 12.87 -7.67 -0.23
CA GLN A 321 12.97 -6.25 0.07
C GLN A 321 13.04 -6.05 1.59
N PRO A 322 13.83 -5.10 2.12
CA PRO A 322 13.88 -4.80 3.56
C PRO A 322 12.67 -3.96 3.98
N LYS A 323 11.48 -4.59 3.95
CA LYS A 323 10.16 -3.96 4.10
C LYS A 323 10.03 -3.11 5.38
N TYR A 324 10.42 -3.68 6.50
CA TYR A 324 10.36 -3.03 7.80
C TYR A 324 11.31 -1.82 7.88
N GLU A 325 12.54 -1.99 7.39
CA GLU A 325 13.57 -0.94 7.38
C GLU A 325 13.18 0.22 6.47
N VAL A 326 12.51 -0.06 5.36
CA VAL A 326 11.93 0.96 4.46
C VAL A 326 10.91 1.82 5.22
N GLY A 327 10.02 1.20 5.99
CA GLY A 327 9.04 1.90 6.82
C GLY A 327 9.68 2.74 7.92
N ARG A 328 10.67 2.19 8.61
CA ARG A 328 11.44 2.90 9.63
C ARG A 328 12.14 4.13 9.06
N ALA A 329 12.88 3.97 7.96
CA ALA A 329 13.59 5.07 7.32
C ALA A 329 12.63 6.20 6.88
N ALA A 330 11.44 5.84 6.39
CA ALA A 330 10.41 6.80 6.04
C ALA A 330 9.89 7.59 7.25
N ALA A 331 9.69 6.91 8.39
CA ALA A 331 9.29 7.55 9.64
C ALA A 331 10.37 8.50 10.17
N GLU A 332 11.62 8.08 10.13
CA GLU A 332 12.76 8.89 10.57
C GLU A 332 12.88 10.17 9.72
N LEU A 333 12.66 10.09 8.40
CA LEU A 333 12.61 11.27 7.53
C LEU A 333 11.44 12.20 7.86
N LEU A 334 10.23 11.66 8.09
CA LEU A 334 9.05 12.45 8.49
C LEU A 334 9.28 13.17 9.81
N LEU A 335 9.86 12.49 10.79
CA LEU A 335 10.17 13.10 12.10
C LEU A 335 11.28 14.13 12.01
N ALA A 336 12.35 13.86 11.24
CA ALA A 336 13.43 14.80 11.03
C ALA A 336 12.92 16.11 10.40
N GLU A 337 12.05 16.01 9.40
CA GLU A 337 11.44 17.17 8.74
C GLU A 337 10.47 17.92 9.69
N THR A 338 9.80 17.21 10.62
CA THR A 338 8.95 17.83 11.64
C THR A 338 9.76 18.68 12.63
N LEU A 339 10.98 18.26 12.94
CA LEU A 339 11.83 18.89 13.96
C LEU A 339 12.73 20.01 13.41
N ASP A 340 13.05 19.98 12.12
CA ASP A 340 13.94 20.94 11.46
C ASP A 340 13.25 21.60 10.25
N PRO A 341 12.81 22.86 10.37
CA PRO A 341 12.23 23.61 9.23
C PRO A 341 13.18 23.80 8.04
N ASN A 342 14.49 23.63 8.25
CA ASN A 342 15.52 23.72 7.21
C ASN A 342 16.01 22.34 6.75
N HIS A 343 15.21 21.30 7.04
CA HIS A 343 15.54 19.94 6.67
C HIS A 343 15.92 19.83 5.18
N ARG A 344 17.02 19.14 4.91
CA ARG A 344 17.42 18.83 3.53
C ARG A 344 16.78 17.52 3.13
N HIS A 345 15.97 17.57 2.07
CA HIS A 345 15.34 16.37 1.56
C HIS A 345 16.37 15.31 1.14
N GLY A 346 16.16 14.09 1.60
CA GLY A 346 16.99 12.92 1.38
C GLY A 346 16.32 11.89 0.48
N ASP A 347 17.16 11.13 -0.22
CA ASP A 347 16.73 9.95 -1.00
C ASP A 347 17.46 8.72 -0.45
N ILE A 348 16.73 7.86 0.25
CA ILE A 348 17.25 6.61 0.82
C ILE A 348 16.87 5.47 -0.12
N ARG A 349 17.87 4.70 -0.54
CA ARG A 349 17.67 3.57 -1.45
C ARG A 349 18.25 2.30 -0.85
N PHE A 350 17.43 1.29 -0.75
CA PHE A 350 17.78 -0.04 -0.28
C PHE A 350 18.08 -0.98 -1.45
N GLU A 351 18.98 -1.93 -1.24
CA GLU A 351 19.27 -2.98 -2.20
C GLU A 351 18.35 -4.20 -1.98
N PRO A 352 17.78 -4.77 -3.04
CA PRO A 352 17.04 -6.03 -2.96
C PRO A 352 18.01 -7.24 -3.02
N GLU A 353 17.54 -8.40 -2.58
CA GLU A 353 18.28 -9.65 -2.56
C GLU A 353 17.48 -10.78 -3.19
N LEU A 354 18.11 -11.64 -4.00
CA LEU A 354 17.48 -12.88 -4.47
C LEU A 354 17.54 -13.96 -3.39
N ILE A 355 16.39 -14.51 -3.03
CA ILE A 355 16.27 -15.65 -2.12
C ILE A 355 15.86 -16.88 -2.93
N GLU A 356 16.85 -17.71 -3.23
CA GLU A 356 16.62 -18.95 -3.96
C GLU A 356 15.95 -19.99 -3.08
N ARG A 357 14.91 -20.65 -3.65
CA ARG A 357 14.20 -21.77 -3.02
C ARG A 357 13.87 -22.86 -4.04
N GLN A 358 12.71 -23.51 -3.90
CA GLN A 358 12.36 -24.72 -4.65
C GLN A 358 11.53 -24.45 -5.91
N SER A 359 11.03 -23.24 -6.13
CA SER A 359 10.14 -22.93 -7.26
C SER A 359 10.86 -22.70 -8.59
N THR A 360 12.20 -22.78 -8.60
CA THR A 360 13.03 -22.66 -9.81
C THR A 360 13.95 -23.87 -9.97
N THR A 361 14.29 -24.21 -11.23
CA THR A 361 15.23 -25.29 -11.56
C THR A 361 15.89 -25.06 -12.92
N ALA A 362 17.03 -25.70 -13.14
CA ALA A 362 17.73 -25.63 -14.42
C ALA A 362 16.88 -26.17 -15.59
N ARG A 363 16.92 -25.46 -16.72
CA ARG A 363 16.18 -25.80 -17.94
C ARG A 363 16.40 -27.22 -18.42
N SER A 364 17.61 -27.79 -18.26
CA SER A 364 17.93 -29.15 -18.62
C SER A 364 17.17 -30.24 -17.81
N ARG A 365 16.63 -29.84 -16.63
CA ARG A 365 15.84 -30.71 -15.76
C ARG A 365 14.33 -30.59 -15.98
N LEU A 366 13.88 -29.65 -16.84
CA LEU A 366 12.46 -29.52 -17.16
C LEU A 366 12.00 -30.64 -18.07
N ASN A 367 10.92 -31.30 -17.70
CA ASN A 367 10.23 -32.21 -18.61
C ASN A 367 9.46 -31.41 -19.66
N ARG A 368 9.50 -31.87 -20.93
CA ARG A 368 8.57 -31.31 -21.92
C ARG A 368 7.15 -31.73 -21.51
N TYR A 369 6.36 -30.77 -21.06
CA TYR A 369 4.94 -30.99 -20.87
C TYR A 369 4.32 -31.25 -22.24
N SER A 370 3.84 -32.46 -22.47
CA SER A 370 2.93 -32.76 -23.57
C SER A 370 1.53 -32.72 -22.99
N PRO A 371 0.59 -31.85 -23.46
CA PRO A 371 -0.80 -31.97 -23.05
C PRO A 371 -1.21 -33.41 -23.36
N ALA A 372 -1.72 -34.13 -22.33
CA ALA A 372 -2.28 -35.46 -22.54
C ALA A 372 -3.39 -35.32 -23.60
N GLY A 373 -3.19 -35.93 -24.74
CA GLY A 373 -4.26 -36.17 -25.69
C GLY A 373 -5.40 -36.90 -24.97
N ASP A 374 -6.59 -36.56 -25.36
CA ASP A 374 -7.90 -37.01 -24.87
C ASP A 374 -7.97 -38.50 -24.49
#